data_6cd72bfcea12fc6feeac4e725e9908f1
#
_entry.id   6cd72bfcea12fc6feeac4e725e9908f1
#
_cell.length_a   1.000
_cell.length_b   1.000
_cell.length_c   1.000
_cell.angle_alpha   90.00
_cell.angle_beta   90.00
_cell.angle_gamma   90.00
#
_symmetry.space_group_name_H-M   'P 1'
#
loop_
_entity.id
_entity.type
_entity.pdbx_description
1 polymer ?
#
loop_
_entity_poly.entity_id
_entity_poly.type
_entity_poly.pdbx_seq_one_letter_code
_entity_poly.pdbx_strand_id
1 'polypeptide(L)'
;VLYAREVASALRDYQADVPAPTAAAPAVLRLTEVSARRGRRTILSDINLTVRRGEVVAVVGANGAGKSTLLQLCAGLLRASSGRIERTPHFGYAPQLDSLAPLLTVDEHLRLFGAARGMRRGRSVSTGHRLITRLGWTARGDQTAGTLSGGTQQKLNVALAQLDAPDLLLLDEPYQGLDALAYEDLWALISAWRTSGAGVLLVTHLLRDVDLVDRVVELPAPQENASRTVL
;
A
#
# COMPACT_ATOMS: atom_id res chain seq x y z
N VAL A 1 6.62 -9.75 -20.84
CA VAL A 1 5.61 -10.81 -21.06
C VAL A 1 6.08 -12.15 -20.47
N LEU A 2 7.37 -12.55 -20.58
CA LEU A 2 7.89 -13.78 -19.96
C LEU A 2 7.81 -13.71 -18.42
N TYR A 3 8.27 -12.63 -17.81
CA TYR A 3 8.30 -12.43 -16.36
C TYR A 3 6.92 -12.51 -15.70
N ALA A 4 5.88 -11.93 -16.33
CA ALA A 4 4.50 -12.02 -15.82
C ALA A 4 3.95 -13.46 -15.83
N ARG A 5 4.38 -14.31 -16.77
CA ARG A 5 3.99 -15.74 -16.82
C ARG A 5 4.71 -16.57 -15.77
N GLU A 6 5.98 -16.27 -15.48
CA GLU A 6 6.75 -16.95 -14.43
C GLU A 6 6.22 -16.61 -13.04
N VAL A 7 5.91 -15.33 -12.78
CA VAL A 7 5.26 -14.90 -11.55
C VAL A 7 3.88 -15.54 -11.40
N ALA A 8 3.06 -15.58 -12.45
CA ALA A 8 1.75 -16.22 -12.41
C ALA A 8 1.82 -17.76 -12.26
N SER A 9 2.91 -18.41 -12.67
CA SER A 9 3.14 -19.84 -12.41
C SER A 9 3.54 -20.08 -10.97
N ALA A 10 4.52 -19.34 -10.46
CA ALA A 10 4.95 -19.39 -9.06
C ALA A 10 3.81 -19.07 -8.08
N LEU A 11 2.92 -18.14 -8.45
CA LEU A 11 1.72 -17.80 -7.67
C LEU A 11 0.70 -18.94 -7.61
N ARG A 12 0.52 -19.70 -8.68
CA ARG A 12 -0.41 -20.86 -8.68
C ARG A 12 0.10 -21.99 -7.79
N ASP A 13 1.40 -22.25 -7.83
CA ASP A 13 2.04 -23.27 -7.01
C ASP A 13 2.04 -22.88 -5.51
N TYR A 14 2.26 -21.59 -5.22
CA TYR A 14 2.23 -21.05 -3.87
C TYR A 14 0.82 -21.05 -3.23
N GLN A 15 -0.22 -20.69 -3.99
CA GLN A 15 -1.60 -20.66 -3.47
C GLN A 15 -2.12 -22.05 -3.05
N ALA A 16 -1.48 -23.12 -3.48
CA ALA A 16 -1.84 -24.49 -3.10
C ALA A 16 -1.34 -24.89 -1.70
N ASP A 17 -0.30 -24.24 -1.16
CA ASP A 17 0.38 -24.64 0.08
C ASP A 17 0.20 -23.68 1.28
N VAL A 18 -0.37 -22.49 1.08
CA VAL A 18 -0.57 -21.53 2.18
C VAL A 18 -1.87 -21.84 2.91
N PRO A 19 -1.84 -22.10 4.23
CA PRO A 19 -3.08 -22.22 5.00
C PRO A 19 -3.84 -20.90 4.92
N ALA A 20 -5.06 -20.95 4.41
CA ALA A 20 -5.93 -19.78 4.32
C ALA A 20 -6.00 -19.10 5.71
N PRO A 21 -5.90 -17.75 5.78
CA PRO A 21 -6.05 -17.04 7.04
C PRO A 21 -7.35 -17.49 7.69
N THR A 22 -7.32 -17.70 8.99
CA THR A 22 -8.46 -18.21 9.76
C THR A 22 -9.69 -17.39 9.40
N ALA A 23 -10.69 -18.02 8.78
CA ALA A 23 -11.92 -17.36 8.30
C ALA A 23 -12.66 -16.55 9.39
N ALA A 24 -12.21 -16.64 10.64
CA ALA A 24 -12.75 -16.01 11.84
C ALA A 24 -12.27 -14.56 12.07
N ALA A 25 -11.15 -14.08 11.48
CA ALA A 25 -10.66 -12.72 11.74
C ALA A 25 -11.55 -11.67 11.06
N PRO A 26 -11.92 -10.56 11.76
CA PRO A 26 -12.79 -9.54 11.19
C PRO A 26 -12.12 -8.83 9.99
N ALA A 27 -12.93 -8.51 8.98
CA ALA A 27 -12.47 -7.74 7.82
C ALA A 27 -12.20 -6.28 8.23
N VAL A 28 -11.06 -5.75 7.82
CA VAL A 28 -10.69 -4.33 7.96
C VAL A 28 -10.86 -3.56 6.65
N LEU A 29 -10.94 -4.28 5.53
CA LEU A 29 -11.29 -3.75 4.22
C LEU A 29 -12.11 -4.80 3.46
N ARG A 30 -13.18 -4.36 2.78
CA ARG A 30 -13.96 -5.19 1.86
C ARG A 30 -14.39 -4.37 0.66
N LEU A 31 -14.12 -4.89 -0.52
CA LEU A 31 -14.60 -4.44 -1.81
C LEU A 31 -15.58 -5.47 -2.34
N THR A 32 -16.74 -5.01 -2.80
CA THR A 32 -17.77 -5.85 -3.43
C THR A 32 -18.14 -5.24 -4.78
N GLU A 33 -17.85 -5.95 -5.86
CA GLU A 33 -18.15 -5.58 -7.25
C GLU A 33 -17.69 -4.16 -7.62
N VAL A 34 -16.52 -3.76 -7.10
CA VAL A 34 -16.01 -2.38 -7.25
C VAL A 34 -15.49 -2.19 -8.66
N SER A 35 -16.03 -1.19 -9.34
CA SER A 35 -15.55 -0.76 -10.65
C SER A 35 -15.17 0.73 -10.63
N ALA A 36 -14.18 1.09 -11.46
CA ALA A 36 -13.73 2.47 -11.60
C ALA A 36 -13.53 2.84 -13.07
N ARG A 37 -13.93 4.06 -13.43
CA ARG A 37 -13.79 4.61 -14.78
C ARG A 37 -13.09 5.97 -14.73
N ARG A 38 -12.32 6.25 -15.76
CA ARG A 38 -11.74 7.57 -16.01
C ARG A 38 -12.20 8.04 -17.38
N GLY A 39 -13.18 8.92 -17.42
CA GLY A 39 -13.89 9.26 -18.63
C GLY A 39 -14.61 8.03 -19.22
N ARG A 40 -14.30 7.69 -20.47
CA ARG A 40 -14.86 6.52 -21.15
C ARG A 40 -14.11 5.21 -20.89
N ARG A 41 -12.90 5.27 -20.30
CA ARG A 41 -12.06 4.09 -20.06
C ARG A 41 -12.40 3.45 -18.73
N THR A 42 -12.69 2.16 -18.71
CA THR A 42 -12.77 1.34 -17.50
C THR A 42 -11.36 1.04 -17.04
N ILE A 43 -11.05 1.36 -15.78
CA ILE A 43 -9.75 1.13 -15.15
C ILE A 43 -9.81 -0.16 -14.31
N LEU A 44 -10.89 -0.35 -13.57
CA LEU A 44 -11.16 -1.52 -12.75
C LEU A 44 -12.58 -2.00 -13.03
N SER A 45 -12.81 -3.31 -13.08
CA SER A 45 -14.12 -3.91 -13.29
C SER A 45 -14.35 -5.02 -12.28
N ASP A 46 -15.45 -4.91 -11.53
CA ASP A 46 -16.02 -5.95 -10.65
C ASP A 46 -15.02 -6.55 -9.64
N ILE A 47 -14.18 -5.67 -9.05
CA ILE A 47 -13.18 -6.08 -8.09
C ILE A 47 -13.82 -6.52 -6.78
N ASN A 48 -13.54 -7.75 -6.38
CA ASN A 48 -13.90 -8.32 -5.09
C ASN A 48 -12.61 -8.60 -4.30
N LEU A 49 -12.44 -7.96 -3.15
CA LEU A 49 -11.26 -8.07 -2.32
C LEU A 49 -11.63 -7.90 -0.86
N THR A 50 -11.04 -8.71 0.00
CA THR A 50 -11.18 -8.55 1.46
C THR A 50 -9.78 -8.60 2.07
N VAL A 51 -9.48 -7.70 3.01
CA VAL A 51 -8.32 -7.77 3.89
C VAL A 51 -8.81 -7.92 5.31
N ARG A 52 -8.25 -8.87 6.03
CA ARG A 52 -8.63 -9.19 7.42
C ARG A 52 -7.59 -8.66 8.41
N ARG A 53 -7.93 -8.59 9.67
CA ARG A 53 -6.95 -8.32 10.73
C ARG A 53 -5.83 -9.36 10.70
N GLY A 54 -4.58 -8.89 10.79
CA GLY A 54 -3.40 -9.74 10.77
C GLY A 54 -3.15 -10.44 9.43
N GLU A 55 -3.71 -9.94 8.34
CA GLU A 55 -3.51 -10.45 6.98
C GLU A 55 -2.68 -9.47 6.15
N VAL A 56 -1.72 -9.98 5.39
CA VAL A 56 -0.96 -9.24 4.38
C VAL A 56 -1.41 -9.70 2.99
N VAL A 57 -2.04 -8.81 2.24
CA VAL A 57 -2.52 -9.07 0.88
C VAL A 57 -1.68 -8.24 -0.10
N ALA A 58 -1.06 -8.91 -1.06
CA ALA A 58 -0.39 -8.24 -2.18
C ALA A 58 -1.29 -8.22 -3.41
N VAL A 59 -1.43 -7.05 -4.02
CA VAL A 59 -2.06 -6.89 -5.33
C VAL A 59 -0.98 -6.64 -6.37
N VAL A 60 -0.87 -7.54 -7.31
CA VAL A 60 0.10 -7.49 -8.41
C VAL A 60 -0.59 -7.20 -9.74
N GLY A 61 0.16 -6.76 -10.73
CA GLY A 61 -0.34 -6.52 -12.07
C GLY A 61 0.60 -5.62 -12.87
N ALA A 62 0.42 -5.61 -14.17
CA ALA A 62 1.21 -4.79 -15.08
C ALA A 62 1.09 -3.29 -14.77
N ASN A 63 2.05 -2.49 -15.28
CA ASN A 63 1.93 -1.04 -15.22
C ASN A 63 0.66 -0.58 -15.96
N GLY A 64 -0.10 0.30 -15.33
CA GLY A 64 -1.39 0.74 -15.86
C GLY A 64 -2.58 -0.18 -15.58
N ALA A 65 -2.42 -1.32 -14.86
CA ALA A 65 -3.51 -2.23 -14.47
C ALA A 65 -4.50 -1.62 -13.46
N GLY A 66 -4.24 -0.43 -12.94
CA GLY A 66 -5.14 0.24 -12.01
C GLY A 66 -4.79 0.03 -10.52
N LYS A 67 -3.61 -0.48 -10.20
CA LYS A 67 -3.17 -0.76 -8.82
C LYS A 67 -3.27 0.46 -7.90
N SER A 68 -2.65 1.57 -8.27
CA SER A 68 -2.73 2.83 -7.49
C SER A 68 -4.15 3.38 -7.44
N THR A 69 -4.94 3.20 -8.53
CA THR A 69 -6.37 3.56 -8.54
C THR A 69 -7.15 2.74 -7.50
N LEU A 70 -6.87 1.44 -7.39
CA LEU A 70 -7.47 0.57 -6.38
C LEU A 70 -7.16 1.08 -4.96
N LEU A 71 -5.89 1.39 -4.66
CA LEU A 71 -5.52 1.93 -3.35
C LEU A 71 -6.16 3.29 -3.06
N GLN A 72 -6.22 4.18 -4.06
CA GLN A 72 -6.88 5.49 -3.92
C GLN A 72 -8.39 5.35 -3.65
N LEU A 73 -9.05 4.36 -4.25
CA LEU A 73 -10.44 4.00 -3.93
C LEU A 73 -10.55 3.48 -2.49
N CYS A 74 -9.66 2.56 -2.08
CA CYS A 74 -9.61 2.05 -0.71
C CYS A 74 -9.33 3.16 0.31
N ALA A 75 -8.48 4.13 -0.03
CA ALA A 75 -8.20 5.30 0.81
C ALA A 75 -9.35 6.34 0.82
N GLY A 76 -10.33 6.22 -0.08
CA GLY A 76 -11.43 7.18 -0.22
C GLY A 76 -11.03 8.48 -0.94
N LEU A 77 -9.89 8.50 -1.60
CA LEU A 77 -9.41 9.63 -2.42
C LEU A 77 -10.11 9.68 -3.77
N LEU A 78 -10.62 8.55 -4.24
CA LEU A 78 -11.44 8.43 -5.43
C LEU A 78 -12.78 7.79 -5.08
N ARG A 79 -13.80 8.05 -5.90
CA ARG A 79 -15.10 7.38 -5.83
C ARG A 79 -15.17 6.26 -6.84
N ALA A 80 -15.68 5.10 -6.41
CA ALA A 80 -16.01 4.01 -7.31
C ALA A 80 -17.16 4.40 -8.26
N SER A 81 -17.13 3.87 -9.48
CA SER A 81 -18.23 4.06 -10.44
C SER A 81 -19.42 3.14 -10.10
N SER A 82 -19.14 1.96 -9.52
CA SER A 82 -20.13 1.01 -8.99
C SER A 82 -19.49 0.15 -7.89
N GLY A 83 -20.32 -0.64 -7.21
CA GLY A 83 -19.90 -1.51 -6.11
C GLY A 83 -19.80 -0.77 -4.77
N ARG A 84 -19.29 -1.48 -3.77
CA ARG A 84 -19.22 -0.99 -2.39
C ARG A 84 -17.83 -1.22 -1.79
N ILE A 85 -17.35 -0.20 -1.06
CA ILE A 85 -16.10 -0.26 -0.30
C ILE A 85 -16.42 -0.01 1.17
N GLU A 86 -16.09 -0.96 2.01
CA GLU A 86 -16.21 -0.88 3.45
C GLU A 86 -14.81 -1.02 4.04
N ARG A 87 -14.42 -0.08 4.89
CA ARG A 87 -13.12 -0.15 5.58
C ARG A 87 -13.22 0.37 7.00
N THR A 88 -12.27 -0.05 7.83
CA THR A 88 -12.06 0.57 9.14
C THR A 88 -11.78 2.08 8.99
N PRO A 89 -12.30 2.93 9.89
CA PRO A 89 -11.97 4.35 9.87
C PRO A 89 -10.51 4.64 10.24
N HIS A 90 -9.87 3.74 10.97
CA HIS A 90 -8.50 3.86 11.44
C HIS A 90 -7.54 3.15 10.48
N PHE A 91 -7.09 3.87 9.45
CA PHE A 91 -6.19 3.35 8.43
C PHE A 91 -5.05 4.33 8.11
N GLY A 92 -3.94 3.79 7.62
CA GLY A 92 -2.82 4.53 7.07
C GLY A 92 -2.68 4.31 5.56
N TYR A 93 -2.26 5.33 4.83
CA TYR A 93 -1.99 5.25 3.40
C TYR A 93 -0.60 5.81 3.10
N ALA A 94 0.27 5.00 2.52
CA ALA A 94 1.55 5.39 1.98
C ALA A 94 1.46 5.35 0.45
N PRO A 95 1.28 6.49 -0.22
CA PRO A 95 1.25 6.55 -1.68
C PRO A 95 2.65 6.35 -2.25
N GLN A 96 2.71 6.01 -3.54
CA GLN A 96 3.91 6.12 -4.34
C GLN A 96 4.36 7.59 -4.34
N LEU A 97 5.62 7.88 -4.63
CA LEU A 97 6.29 9.19 -4.60
C LEU A 97 5.38 10.43 -4.87
N ASP A 98 5.88 11.62 -4.57
CA ASP A 98 5.24 12.94 -4.76
C ASP A 98 4.08 13.31 -3.80
N SER A 99 3.99 12.65 -2.65
CA SER A 99 2.95 12.94 -1.65
C SER A 99 3.40 13.88 -0.52
N LEU A 100 4.70 14.10 -0.40
CA LEU A 100 5.27 14.95 0.64
C LEU A 100 5.33 16.41 0.17
N ALA A 101 5.03 17.34 1.07
CA ALA A 101 5.21 18.76 0.81
C ALA A 101 6.72 19.10 0.79
N PRO A 102 7.31 19.48 -0.35
CA PRO A 102 8.77 19.55 -0.48
C PRO A 102 9.43 20.58 0.43
N LEU A 103 8.70 21.61 0.84
CA LEU A 103 9.20 22.68 1.71
C LEU A 103 9.05 22.37 3.21
N LEU A 104 8.23 21.38 3.58
CA LEU A 104 8.10 20.99 4.98
C LEU A 104 9.25 20.08 5.39
N THR A 105 9.70 20.27 6.62
CA THR A 105 10.69 19.42 7.26
C THR A 105 10.10 18.06 7.65
N VAL A 106 10.98 17.09 7.95
CA VAL A 106 10.57 15.78 8.48
C VAL A 106 9.69 15.96 9.73
N ASP A 107 10.13 16.79 10.68
CA ASP A 107 9.38 17.03 11.91
C ASP A 107 8.04 17.71 11.68
N GLU A 108 7.97 18.63 10.72
CA GLU A 108 6.69 19.29 10.37
C GLU A 108 5.71 18.30 9.76
N HIS A 109 6.15 17.37 8.90
CA HIS A 109 5.30 16.28 8.42
C HIS A 109 4.79 15.41 9.58
N LEU A 110 5.66 15.00 10.49
CA LEU A 110 5.28 14.18 11.64
C LEU A 110 4.27 14.91 12.55
N ARG A 111 4.44 16.23 12.75
CA ARG A 111 3.48 17.05 13.51
C ARG A 111 2.16 17.19 12.79
N LEU A 112 2.18 17.47 11.48
CA LEU A 112 0.99 17.66 10.67
C LEU A 112 0.13 16.39 10.62
N PHE A 113 0.75 15.26 10.28
CA PHE A 113 0.05 13.97 10.23
C PHE A 113 -0.39 13.49 11.60
N GLY A 114 0.43 13.71 12.64
CA GLY A 114 0.05 13.42 14.01
C GLY A 114 -1.13 14.26 14.48
N ALA A 115 -1.15 15.56 14.17
CA ALA A 115 -2.27 16.44 14.52
C ALA A 115 -3.58 16.03 13.83
N ALA A 116 -3.52 15.66 12.54
CA ALA A 116 -4.68 15.16 11.80
C ALA A 116 -5.29 13.88 12.42
N ARG A 117 -4.52 13.17 13.24
CA ARG A 117 -4.90 11.94 13.96
C ARG A 117 -5.10 12.15 15.47
N GLY A 118 -5.16 13.41 15.93
CA GLY A 118 -5.34 13.74 17.33
C GLY A 118 -4.14 13.43 18.24
N MET A 119 -2.97 13.17 17.69
CA MET A 119 -1.76 12.90 18.48
C MET A 119 -1.17 14.19 19.07
N ARG A 120 -0.59 14.07 20.27
CA ARG A 120 0.22 15.16 20.84
C ARG A 120 1.50 15.35 20.04
N ARG A 121 1.92 16.61 19.80
CA ARG A 121 3.11 16.97 18.98
C ARG A 121 4.38 16.18 19.33
N GLY A 122 4.74 16.12 20.60
CA GLY A 122 5.94 15.41 21.07
C GLY A 122 5.85 13.90 20.79
N ARG A 123 4.66 13.31 20.94
CA ARG A 123 4.43 11.88 20.67
C ARG A 123 4.52 11.57 19.18
N SER A 124 3.97 12.39 18.30
CA SER A 124 4.03 12.16 16.85
C SER A 124 5.46 12.21 16.34
N VAL A 125 6.23 13.21 16.74
CA VAL A 125 7.64 13.35 16.35
C VAL A 125 8.49 12.18 16.87
N SER A 126 8.40 11.88 18.18
CA SER A 126 9.19 10.77 18.76
C SER A 126 8.83 9.41 18.19
N THR A 127 7.54 9.16 17.90
CA THR A 127 7.09 7.93 17.26
C THR A 127 7.56 7.85 15.81
N GLY A 128 7.42 8.94 15.06
CA GLY A 128 7.88 9.01 13.67
C GLY A 128 9.38 8.75 13.54
N HIS A 129 10.22 9.39 14.36
CA HIS A 129 11.66 9.12 14.35
C HIS A 129 11.99 7.67 14.65
N ARG A 130 11.31 7.02 15.63
CA ARG A 130 11.51 5.58 15.89
C ARG A 130 11.17 4.72 14.68
N LEU A 131 10.07 5.02 13.97
CA LEU A 131 9.67 4.29 12.76
C LEU A 131 10.68 4.47 11.63
N ILE A 132 11.13 5.70 11.41
CA ILE A 132 12.14 6.04 10.41
C ILE A 132 13.47 5.33 10.72
N THR A 133 13.89 5.30 11.98
CA THR A 133 15.11 4.59 12.41
C THR A 133 15.00 3.07 12.15
N ARG A 134 13.82 2.48 12.36
CA ARG A 134 13.56 1.05 12.04
C ARG A 134 13.59 0.76 10.53
N LEU A 135 13.45 1.77 9.68
CA LEU A 135 13.64 1.69 8.23
C LEU A 135 15.10 2.00 7.82
N GLY A 136 16.04 1.88 8.74
CA GLY A 136 17.47 2.08 8.47
C GLY A 136 17.85 3.53 8.12
N TRP A 137 17.08 4.53 8.60
CA TRP A 137 17.38 5.94 8.35
C TRP A 137 17.31 6.78 9.62
N THR A 138 18.37 7.54 9.90
CA THR A 138 18.38 8.55 10.98
C THR A 138 18.08 9.91 10.37
N ALA A 139 16.83 10.34 10.48
CA ALA A 139 16.40 11.63 9.96
C ALA A 139 16.88 12.77 10.86
N ARG A 140 17.33 13.86 10.25
CA ARG A 140 17.42 15.17 10.92
C ARG A 140 16.06 15.83 10.78
N GLY A 141 15.48 16.25 11.92
CA GLY A 141 14.12 16.81 11.96
C GLY A 141 13.95 18.12 11.20
N ASP A 142 15.06 18.85 10.97
CA ASP A 142 15.13 20.10 10.22
C ASP A 142 15.30 19.92 8.70
N GLN A 143 15.52 18.68 8.24
CA GLN A 143 15.72 18.39 6.83
C GLN A 143 14.39 18.45 6.07
N THR A 144 14.32 19.25 5.00
CA THR A 144 13.11 19.38 4.18
C THR A 144 12.91 18.17 3.27
N ALA A 145 11.64 17.77 3.04
CA ALA A 145 11.31 16.60 2.24
C ALA A 145 11.83 16.69 0.80
N GLY A 146 11.87 17.90 0.22
CA GLY A 146 12.38 18.11 -1.14
C GLY A 146 13.89 17.85 -1.30
N THR A 147 14.66 17.77 -0.20
CA THR A 147 16.09 17.44 -0.23
C THR A 147 16.38 15.96 0.00
N LEU A 148 15.35 15.15 0.30
CA LEU A 148 15.48 13.73 0.52
C LEU A 148 15.59 12.97 -0.81
N SER A 149 16.37 11.88 -0.82
CA SER A 149 16.32 10.93 -1.95
C SER A 149 14.94 10.27 -2.04
N GLY A 150 14.57 9.76 -3.22
CA GLY A 150 13.28 9.06 -3.42
C GLY A 150 13.04 7.93 -2.42
N GLY A 151 14.06 7.08 -2.17
CA GLY A 151 13.98 6.01 -1.16
C GLY A 151 13.79 6.56 0.26
N THR A 152 14.39 7.70 0.59
CA THR A 152 14.22 8.33 1.90
C THR A 152 12.84 8.97 2.04
N GLN A 153 12.30 9.56 0.98
CA GLN A 153 10.91 10.04 0.93
C GLN A 153 9.92 8.89 1.13
N GLN A 154 10.20 7.73 0.53
CA GLN A 154 9.37 6.54 0.69
C GLN A 154 9.38 6.02 2.13
N LYS A 155 10.55 6.00 2.79
CA LYS A 155 10.65 5.68 4.23
C LYS A 155 9.81 6.63 5.08
N LEU A 156 9.83 7.93 4.78
CA LEU A 156 8.99 8.92 5.47
C LEU A 156 7.50 8.65 5.21
N ASN A 157 7.07 8.38 3.98
CA ASN A 157 5.68 8.05 3.65
C ASN A 157 5.17 6.84 4.46
N VAL A 158 5.96 5.77 4.52
CA VAL A 158 5.63 4.58 5.30
C VAL A 158 5.52 4.91 6.79
N ALA A 159 6.46 5.69 7.33
CA ALA A 159 6.42 6.11 8.73
C ALA A 159 5.18 6.97 9.05
N LEU A 160 4.80 7.89 8.14
CA LEU A 160 3.61 8.72 8.28
C LEU A 160 2.32 7.89 8.24
N ALA A 161 2.25 6.88 7.35
CA ALA A 161 1.10 5.99 7.26
C ALA A 161 0.88 5.20 8.56
N GLN A 162 1.96 4.81 9.23
CA GLN A 162 1.94 3.96 10.43
C GLN A 162 1.99 4.73 11.76
N LEU A 163 1.98 6.06 11.72
CA LEU A 163 2.31 6.93 12.85
C LEU A 163 1.47 6.71 14.12
N ASP A 164 0.20 6.36 13.97
CA ASP A 164 -0.77 6.12 15.06
C ASP A 164 -1.18 4.65 15.20
N ALA A 165 -0.40 3.72 14.62
CA ALA A 165 -0.64 2.27 14.65
C ALA A 165 -2.03 1.86 14.13
N PRO A 166 -2.35 2.13 12.85
CA PRO A 166 -3.67 1.90 12.28
C PRO A 166 -4.04 0.41 12.19
N ASP A 167 -5.35 0.14 12.11
CA ASP A 167 -5.89 -1.20 11.91
C ASP A 167 -5.68 -1.73 10.48
N LEU A 168 -5.51 -0.83 9.51
CA LEU A 168 -5.29 -1.14 8.09
C LEU A 168 -4.19 -0.25 7.53
N LEU A 169 -3.26 -0.85 6.81
CA LEU A 169 -2.23 -0.15 6.04
C LEU A 169 -2.44 -0.38 4.55
N LEU A 170 -2.44 0.71 3.79
CA LEU A 170 -2.52 0.73 2.34
C LEU A 170 -1.18 1.23 1.80
N LEU A 171 -0.43 0.39 1.08
CA LEU A 171 0.94 0.69 0.67
C LEU A 171 1.07 0.62 -0.87
N ASP A 172 1.44 1.72 -1.49
CA ASP A 172 1.62 1.83 -2.94
C ASP A 172 3.11 1.77 -3.29
N GLU A 173 3.55 0.65 -3.87
CA GLU A 173 4.96 0.37 -4.23
C GLU A 173 5.94 0.70 -3.08
N PRO A 174 5.75 0.19 -1.85
CA PRO A 174 6.40 0.72 -0.65
C PRO A 174 7.91 0.54 -0.61
N TYR A 175 8.47 -0.31 -1.45
CA TYR A 175 9.91 -0.58 -1.54
C TYR A 175 10.58 0.07 -2.75
N GLN A 176 9.88 0.91 -3.51
CA GLN A 176 10.47 1.60 -4.64
C GLN A 176 11.59 2.54 -4.17
N GLY A 177 12.78 2.36 -4.76
CA GLY A 177 13.96 3.17 -4.44
C GLY A 177 14.65 2.81 -3.12
N LEU A 178 14.22 1.74 -2.43
CA LEU A 178 14.93 1.20 -1.26
C LEU A 178 16.13 0.34 -1.70
N ASP A 179 17.21 0.41 -0.94
CA ASP A 179 18.31 -0.54 -1.01
C ASP A 179 17.92 -1.89 -0.37
N ALA A 180 18.80 -2.89 -0.47
CA ALA A 180 18.51 -4.24 0.01
C ALA A 180 18.22 -4.28 1.53
N LEU A 181 18.97 -3.54 2.35
CA LEU A 181 18.78 -3.51 3.80
C LEU A 181 17.45 -2.85 4.16
N ALA A 182 17.13 -1.71 3.53
CA ALA A 182 15.86 -1.03 3.78
C ALA A 182 14.66 -1.84 3.29
N TYR A 183 14.82 -2.68 2.28
CA TYR A 183 13.82 -3.65 1.85
C TYR A 183 13.55 -4.71 2.94
N GLU A 184 14.60 -5.28 3.53
CA GLU A 184 14.47 -6.23 4.65
C GLU A 184 13.84 -5.58 5.88
N ASP A 185 14.27 -4.36 6.24
CA ASP A 185 13.71 -3.57 7.34
C ASP A 185 12.21 -3.31 7.14
N LEU A 186 11.78 -3.00 5.92
CA LEU A 186 10.36 -2.78 5.60
C LEU A 186 9.56 -4.07 5.81
N TRP A 187 10.05 -5.21 5.34
CA TRP A 187 9.37 -6.50 5.54
C TRP A 187 9.31 -6.90 7.00
N ALA A 188 10.36 -6.64 7.77
CA ALA A 188 10.34 -6.83 9.22
C ALA A 188 9.26 -5.98 9.91
N LEU A 189 9.06 -4.73 9.44
CA LEU A 189 7.97 -3.87 9.92
C LEU A 189 6.60 -4.40 9.51
N ILE A 190 6.40 -4.80 8.25
CA ILE A 190 5.13 -5.38 7.78
C ILE A 190 4.77 -6.62 8.60
N SER A 191 5.74 -7.50 8.86
CA SER A 191 5.54 -8.67 9.72
C SER A 191 5.15 -8.29 11.15
N ALA A 192 5.78 -7.26 11.73
CA ALA A 192 5.42 -6.76 13.05
C ALA A 192 4.00 -6.17 13.08
N TRP A 193 3.57 -5.45 12.04
CA TRP A 193 2.20 -4.93 11.93
C TRP A 193 1.18 -6.06 11.80
N ARG A 194 1.45 -7.05 10.97
CA ARG A 194 0.64 -8.28 10.87
C ARG A 194 0.48 -8.94 12.23
N THR A 195 1.57 -9.15 12.96
CA THR A 195 1.57 -9.78 14.28
C THR A 195 0.80 -8.95 15.31
N SER A 196 0.81 -7.62 15.20
CA SER A 196 0.01 -6.73 16.05
C SER A 196 -1.48 -6.70 15.68
N GLY A 197 -1.88 -7.41 14.63
CA GLY A 197 -3.27 -7.52 14.18
C GLY A 197 -3.70 -6.47 13.14
N ALA A 198 -2.78 -5.68 12.59
CA ALA A 198 -3.09 -4.79 11.48
C ALA A 198 -3.24 -5.59 10.16
N GLY A 199 -4.25 -5.28 9.36
CA GLY A 199 -4.34 -5.75 7.99
C GLY A 199 -3.46 -4.89 7.09
N VAL A 200 -2.82 -5.49 6.10
CA VAL A 200 -1.96 -4.76 5.14
C VAL A 200 -2.41 -5.10 3.72
N LEU A 201 -2.69 -4.08 2.93
CA LEU A 201 -2.87 -4.18 1.49
C LEU A 201 -1.71 -3.45 0.81
N LEU A 202 -0.85 -4.18 0.16
CA LEU A 202 0.23 -3.59 -0.64
C LEU A 202 -0.02 -3.84 -2.13
N VAL A 203 0.29 -2.86 -2.96
CA VAL A 203 0.28 -3.02 -4.41
C VAL A 203 1.69 -2.89 -4.96
N THR A 204 2.00 -3.75 -5.94
CA THR A 204 3.32 -3.77 -6.55
C THR A 204 3.28 -4.34 -7.96
N HIS A 205 4.27 -3.98 -8.76
CA HIS A 205 4.54 -4.63 -10.04
C HIS A 205 5.65 -5.71 -9.91
N LEU A 206 6.36 -5.75 -8.77
CA LEU A 206 7.43 -6.68 -8.46
C LEU A 206 7.18 -7.28 -7.09
N LEU A 207 6.83 -8.55 -7.01
CA LEU A 207 6.79 -9.30 -5.77
C LEU A 207 7.95 -10.32 -5.82
N ARG A 208 8.99 -10.06 -5.02
CA ARG A 208 10.18 -10.93 -4.95
C ARG A 208 9.96 -12.07 -3.97
N ASP A 209 9.35 -11.77 -2.84
CA ASP A 209 9.22 -12.68 -1.70
C ASP A 209 7.73 -12.97 -1.46
N VAL A 210 7.19 -13.89 -2.27
CA VAL A 210 5.77 -14.32 -2.20
C VAL A 210 5.44 -14.91 -0.84
N ASP A 211 6.41 -15.56 -0.20
CA ASP A 211 6.28 -16.23 1.09
C ASP A 211 6.05 -15.26 2.28
N LEU A 212 6.28 -13.96 2.06
CA LEU A 212 6.07 -12.94 3.09
C LEU A 212 4.65 -12.37 3.13
N VAL A 213 3.80 -12.77 2.18
CA VAL A 213 2.39 -12.36 2.11
C VAL A 213 1.46 -13.55 2.31
N ASP A 214 0.29 -13.32 2.89
CA ASP A 214 -0.70 -14.38 3.11
C ASP A 214 -1.49 -14.70 1.84
N ARG A 215 -1.63 -13.72 0.95
CA ARG A 215 -2.39 -13.87 -0.29
C ARG A 215 -1.95 -12.88 -1.36
N VAL A 216 -1.95 -13.34 -2.60
CA VAL A 216 -1.69 -12.52 -3.78
C VAL A 216 -2.95 -12.45 -4.64
N VAL A 217 -3.27 -11.25 -5.10
CA VAL A 217 -4.38 -10.98 -6.03
C VAL A 217 -3.81 -10.34 -7.28
N GLU A 218 -4.06 -10.93 -8.43
CA GLU A 218 -3.63 -10.36 -9.70
C GLU A 218 -4.74 -9.46 -10.29
N LEU A 219 -4.39 -8.22 -10.59
CA LEU A 219 -5.27 -7.36 -11.39
C LEU A 219 -5.09 -7.68 -12.86
N PRO A 220 -6.20 -7.90 -13.59
CA PRO A 220 -6.13 -8.16 -15.03
C PRO A 220 -5.49 -6.96 -15.75
N ALA A 221 -4.79 -7.25 -16.85
CA ALA A 221 -4.28 -6.19 -17.70
C ALA A 221 -5.43 -5.30 -18.18
N PRO A 222 -5.21 -3.98 -18.36
CA PRO A 222 -6.22 -3.07 -18.86
C PRO A 222 -6.79 -3.61 -20.17
N GLN A 223 -8.12 -3.77 -20.25
CA GLN A 223 -8.74 -4.10 -21.52
C GLN A 223 -8.52 -2.92 -22.46
N GLU A 224 -7.72 -3.12 -23.51
CA GLU A 224 -7.70 -2.22 -24.65
C GLU A 224 -9.12 -2.25 -25.23
N ASN A 225 -9.84 -1.14 -25.10
CA ASN A 225 -11.06 -0.97 -25.89
C ASN A 225 -10.66 -1.17 -27.35
N ALA A 226 -11.11 -2.28 -27.94
CA ALA A 226 -11.02 -2.46 -29.37
C ALA A 226 -11.62 -1.21 -30.02
N SER A 227 -10.76 -0.31 -30.45
CA SER A 227 -11.14 0.83 -31.24
C SER A 227 -11.83 0.24 -32.47
N ARG A 228 -13.15 0.42 -32.58
CA ARG A 228 -13.85 0.19 -33.84
C ARG A 228 -13.11 1.04 -34.88
N THR A 229 -12.29 0.40 -35.65
CA THR A 229 -11.90 0.90 -36.96
C THR A 229 -13.19 1.01 -37.74
N VAL A 230 -13.73 2.22 -37.82
CA VAL A 230 -14.75 2.56 -38.81
C VAL A 230 -13.97 2.80 -40.07
N LEU A 231 -14.09 1.92 -41.03
CA LEU A 231 -13.74 2.11 -42.42
C LEU A 231 -14.72 3.12 -43.04
#